data_68636f44e91f238c42ba49986233b82e
#
_entry.id   68636f44e91f238c42ba49986233b82e
#
_cell.length_a   1.000
_cell.length_b   1.000
_cell.length_c   1.000
_cell.angle_alpha   90.00
_cell.angle_beta   90.00
_cell.angle_gamma   90.00
#
_symmetry.space_group_name_H-M   'P 1'
#
loop_
_entity.id
_entity.type
_entity.pdbx_description
1 polymer ?
#
loop_
_entity_poly.entity_id
_entity_poly.type
_entity_poly.pdbx_seq_one_letter_code
_entity_poly.pdbx_strand_id
1 'polypeptide(L)'
;MKLLSNIPKNDISIYLSFNSELKLIKANKRVRYDAGKVAITYGPLVYAAEEIDNGDMLYNLLLNDSRNFKRESFIHNDLELFKIIVDGYREIDNDDSLYHENKVILENEKITLVPYHYWGNRGIGEMQVWFRII
;
A
#
# COMPACT_ATOMS: atom_id res chain seq x y z
N MET A 1 -15.36 13.41 23.82
CA MET A 1 -15.26 11.98 24.19
C MET A 1 -15.49 11.83 25.69
N LYS A 2 -16.17 10.77 26.07
CA LYS A 2 -16.32 10.46 27.49
C LYS A 2 -14.97 10.19 28.13
N LEU A 3 -14.89 10.37 29.42
CA LEU A 3 -13.69 10.03 30.18
C LEU A 3 -13.40 8.54 30.09
N LEU A 4 -12.16 8.21 29.83
CA LEU A 4 -11.76 6.82 29.59
C LEU A 4 -11.97 5.92 30.79
N SER A 5 -11.85 6.44 32.01
CA SER A 5 -12.02 5.65 33.21
C SER A 5 -13.42 5.04 33.36
N ASN A 6 -14.42 5.65 32.72
CA ASN A 6 -15.80 5.20 32.80
C ASN A 6 -16.32 4.60 31.49
N ILE A 7 -15.46 4.43 30.50
CA ILE A 7 -15.85 3.88 29.21
C ILE A 7 -15.52 2.38 29.19
N PRO A 8 -16.49 1.51 28.91
CA PRO A 8 -16.20 0.11 28.71
C PRO A 8 -15.19 -0.12 27.60
N LYS A 9 -14.40 -1.16 27.70
CA LYS A 9 -13.38 -1.46 26.69
C LYS A 9 -13.97 -1.71 25.32
N ASN A 10 -15.16 -2.29 25.23
CA ASN A 10 -15.82 -2.52 23.97
C ASN A 10 -16.21 -1.22 23.25
N ASP A 11 -16.55 -0.17 23.98
CA ASP A 11 -16.81 1.14 23.38
C ASP A 11 -15.55 1.72 22.75
N ILE A 12 -14.41 1.57 23.42
CA ILE A 12 -13.11 2.00 22.88
C ILE A 12 -12.77 1.21 21.63
N SER A 13 -13.02 -0.09 21.62
CA SER A 13 -12.79 -0.94 20.46
C SER A 13 -13.63 -0.51 19.26
N ILE A 14 -14.88 -0.11 19.49
CA ILE A 14 -15.74 0.38 18.42
C ILE A 14 -15.15 1.63 17.80
N TYR A 15 -14.65 2.57 18.60
CA TYR A 15 -13.99 3.76 18.07
C TYR A 15 -12.77 3.43 17.23
N LEU A 16 -11.94 2.50 17.69
CA LEU A 16 -10.72 2.11 16.99
C LEU A 16 -10.99 1.40 15.67
N SER A 17 -12.11 0.68 15.58
CA SER A 17 -12.48 -0.03 14.35
C SER A 17 -13.25 0.84 13.36
N PHE A 18 -13.63 2.04 13.75
CA PHE A 18 -14.58 2.87 13.04
C PHE A 18 -14.19 3.17 11.59
N ASN A 19 -12.92 3.34 11.29
CA ASN A 19 -12.44 3.70 9.96
C ASN A 19 -11.58 2.62 9.31
N SER A 20 -11.82 1.36 9.63
CA SER A 20 -11.05 0.25 9.08
C SER A 20 -11.51 -0.09 7.67
N GLU A 21 -11.31 0.84 6.75
CA GLU A 21 -11.69 0.71 5.36
C GLU A 21 -10.49 0.98 4.47
N LEU A 22 -10.31 0.15 3.45
CA LEU A 22 -9.28 0.38 2.45
C LEU A 22 -9.73 1.45 1.47
N LYS A 23 -8.91 2.46 1.30
CA LYS A 23 -9.19 3.56 0.37
C LYS A 23 -8.04 3.77 -0.59
N LEU A 24 -8.39 4.14 -1.81
CA LEU A 24 -7.45 4.60 -2.81
C LEU A 24 -7.51 6.12 -2.85
N ILE A 25 -6.39 6.75 -2.50
CA ILE A 25 -6.30 8.20 -2.36
C ILE A 25 -5.60 8.78 -3.57
N LYS A 26 -6.23 9.76 -4.19
CA LYS A 26 -5.66 10.48 -5.31
C LYS A 26 -5.12 11.82 -4.83
N ALA A 27 -3.92 12.20 -5.27
CA ALA A 27 -3.36 13.49 -4.94
C ALA A 27 -4.10 14.62 -5.67
N ASN A 28 -4.03 15.83 -5.12
CA ASN A 28 -4.54 17.01 -5.79
C ASN A 28 -3.85 17.16 -7.16
N LYS A 29 -4.60 17.64 -8.15
CA LYS A 29 -4.10 17.82 -9.53
C LYS A 29 -2.85 18.70 -9.65
N ARG A 30 -2.56 19.49 -8.63
CA ARG A 30 -1.36 20.35 -8.58
C ARG A 30 -0.09 19.57 -8.21
N VAL A 31 -0.23 18.37 -7.71
CA VAL A 31 0.92 17.52 -7.35
C VAL A 31 1.31 16.73 -8.59
N ARG A 32 2.22 17.26 -9.37
CA ARG A 32 2.58 16.71 -10.70
C ARG A 32 3.11 15.29 -10.65
N TYR A 33 3.95 15.00 -9.69
CA TYR A 33 4.65 13.71 -9.62
C TYR A 33 3.69 12.56 -9.32
N ASP A 34 2.53 12.86 -8.76
CA ASP A 34 1.55 11.85 -8.41
C ASP A 34 0.36 11.82 -9.37
N ALA A 35 0.45 12.52 -10.50
CA ALA A 35 -0.58 12.49 -11.52
C ALA A 35 -0.78 11.07 -12.04
N GLY A 36 -2.02 10.62 -12.08
CA GLY A 36 -2.36 9.27 -12.52
C GLY A 36 -2.03 8.18 -11.51
N LYS A 37 -1.68 8.54 -10.29
CA LYS A 37 -1.30 7.61 -9.23
C LYS A 37 -2.26 7.68 -8.06
N VAL A 38 -2.27 6.60 -7.29
CA VAL A 38 -3.04 6.53 -6.04
C VAL A 38 -2.15 5.99 -4.92
N ALA A 39 -2.47 6.37 -3.70
CA ALA A 39 -1.91 5.78 -2.49
C ALA A 39 -2.98 4.95 -1.80
N ILE A 40 -2.57 3.96 -1.03
CA ILE A 40 -3.47 3.09 -0.29
C ILE A 40 -3.47 3.48 1.17
N THR A 41 -4.65 3.69 1.72
CA THR A 41 -4.83 3.85 3.15
C THR A 41 -5.75 2.76 3.69
N TYR A 42 -5.51 2.37 4.93
CA TYR A 42 -6.39 1.47 5.65
C TYR A 42 -6.60 2.06 7.04
N GLY A 43 -7.85 2.46 7.34
CA GLY A 43 -8.11 3.27 8.53
C GLY A 43 -7.27 4.56 8.48
N PRO A 44 -6.59 4.93 9.57
CA PRO A 44 -5.78 6.14 9.60
C PRO A 44 -4.38 5.98 9.02
N LEU A 45 -4.01 4.78 8.55
CA LEU A 45 -2.64 4.47 8.16
C LEU A 45 -2.46 4.53 6.64
N VAL A 46 -1.35 5.12 6.22
CA VAL A 46 -0.86 5.05 4.84
C VAL A 46 0.00 3.80 4.70
N TYR A 47 -0.12 3.11 3.58
CA TYR A 47 0.61 1.89 3.29
C TYR A 47 1.63 2.08 2.19
N ALA A 48 2.71 1.32 2.27
CA ALA A 48 3.82 1.40 1.33
C ALA A 48 4.26 0.01 0.89
N ALA A 49 4.74 -0.11 -0.33
CA ALA A 49 5.44 -1.29 -0.80
C ALA A 49 6.93 -1.15 -0.50
N GLU A 50 7.54 -2.23 -0.07
CA GLU A 50 8.99 -2.31 0.11
C GLU A 50 9.57 -3.37 -0.82
N GLU A 51 10.79 -3.13 -1.27
CA GLU A 51 11.52 -4.05 -2.14
C GLU A 51 11.65 -5.45 -1.52
N ILE A 52 11.85 -5.52 -0.22
CA ILE A 52 12.02 -6.80 0.48
C ILE A 52 10.80 -7.73 0.31
N ASP A 53 9.60 -7.16 0.14
CA ASP A 53 8.38 -7.93 -0.04
C ASP A 53 8.00 -8.13 -1.50
N ASN A 54 8.41 -7.23 -2.38
CA ASN A 54 7.86 -7.13 -3.73
C ASN A 54 8.91 -7.23 -4.84
N GLY A 55 10.18 -7.40 -4.49
CA GLY A 55 11.27 -7.34 -5.45
C GLY A 55 11.63 -5.92 -5.83
N ASP A 56 12.64 -5.77 -6.66
CA ASP A 56 13.12 -4.48 -7.11
C ASP A 56 12.18 -3.85 -8.15
N MET A 57 12.51 -2.66 -8.61
CA MET A 57 11.75 -1.93 -9.62
C MET A 57 10.28 -1.76 -9.23
N LEU A 58 10.04 -1.25 -8.04
CA LEU A 58 8.68 -1.05 -7.52
C LEU A 58 7.83 -0.16 -8.45
N TYR A 59 8.45 0.73 -9.20
CA TYR A 59 7.74 1.60 -10.13
C TYR A 59 7.07 0.84 -11.29
N ASN A 60 7.41 -0.42 -11.49
CA ASN A 60 6.73 -1.28 -12.48
C ASN A 60 5.45 -1.93 -11.93
N LEU A 61 5.15 -1.73 -10.67
CA LEU A 61 3.92 -2.23 -10.08
C LEU A 61 2.75 -1.32 -10.41
N LEU A 62 1.62 -1.93 -10.76
CA LEU A 62 0.36 -1.23 -10.99
C LEU A 62 -0.71 -1.84 -10.11
N LEU A 63 -1.56 -1.00 -9.55
CA LEU A 63 -2.69 -1.46 -8.76
C LEU A 63 -3.88 -1.79 -9.67
N ASN A 64 -4.66 -2.73 -9.22
CA ASN A 64 -5.97 -3.01 -9.79
C ASN A 64 -7.03 -2.23 -9.00
N ASP A 65 -8.00 -1.63 -9.70
CA ASP A 65 -9.05 -0.85 -9.06
C ASP A 65 -10.11 -1.70 -8.34
N SER A 66 -9.91 -3.00 -8.26
CA SER A 66 -10.91 -3.90 -7.66
C SER A 66 -11.12 -3.69 -6.17
N ARG A 67 -10.12 -3.15 -5.47
CA ARG A 67 -10.12 -2.94 -4.01
C ARG A 67 -10.22 -4.23 -3.20
N ASN A 68 -10.00 -5.36 -3.82
CA ASN A 68 -9.91 -6.62 -3.11
C ASN A 68 -8.57 -6.70 -2.37
N PHE A 69 -8.62 -7.06 -1.11
CA PHE A 69 -7.40 -7.16 -0.32
C PHE A 69 -7.53 -8.25 0.74
N LYS A 70 -6.37 -8.70 1.20
CA LYS A 70 -6.24 -9.63 2.31
C LYS A 70 -5.37 -8.98 3.38
N ARG A 71 -5.73 -9.13 4.64
CA ARG A 71 -4.94 -8.66 5.77
C ARG A 71 -4.23 -9.83 6.41
N GLU A 72 -2.98 -9.59 6.81
CA GLU A 72 -2.22 -10.54 7.63
C GLU A 72 -1.58 -9.78 8.78
N SER A 73 -1.74 -10.29 10.00
CA SER A 73 -1.15 -9.67 11.17
C SER A 73 0.31 -10.05 11.31
N PHE A 74 1.09 -9.16 11.90
CA PHE A 74 2.45 -9.43 12.34
C PHE A 74 2.76 -8.60 13.58
N ILE A 75 3.77 -9.04 14.35
CA ILE A 75 4.14 -8.38 15.60
C ILE A 75 5.44 -7.61 15.38
N HIS A 76 5.45 -6.35 15.80
CA HIS A 76 6.63 -5.51 15.80
C HIS A 76 6.67 -4.69 17.07
N ASN A 77 7.72 -4.84 17.89
CA ASN A 77 7.87 -4.16 19.19
C ASN A 77 6.65 -4.35 20.07
N ASP A 78 6.17 -5.58 20.19
CA ASP A 78 5.00 -5.97 20.98
C ASP A 78 3.67 -5.36 20.49
N LEU A 79 3.67 -4.71 19.33
CA LEU A 79 2.47 -4.19 18.71
C LEU A 79 2.03 -5.09 17.57
N GLU A 80 0.74 -5.33 17.49
CA GLU A 80 0.17 -6.01 16.34
C GLU A 80 -0.05 -5.02 15.21
N LEU A 81 0.57 -5.30 14.08
CA LEU A 81 0.40 -4.54 12.84
C LEU A 81 -0.19 -5.47 11.78
N PHE A 82 -0.74 -4.88 10.73
CA PHE A 82 -1.28 -5.62 9.60
C PHE A 82 -0.56 -5.23 8.33
N LYS A 83 -0.14 -6.21 7.57
CA LYS A 83 0.20 -5.99 6.17
C LYS A 83 -1.02 -6.25 5.31
N ILE A 84 -1.08 -5.62 4.17
CA ILE A 84 -2.18 -5.72 3.24
C ILE A 84 -1.63 -6.28 1.93
N ILE A 85 -2.33 -7.25 1.40
CA ILE A 85 -1.98 -7.86 0.12
C ILE A 85 -3.10 -7.54 -0.85
N VAL A 86 -2.76 -6.87 -1.94
CA VAL A 86 -3.72 -6.46 -2.96
C VAL A 86 -3.37 -7.09 -4.29
N ASP A 87 -4.37 -7.22 -5.14
CA ASP A 87 -4.16 -7.65 -6.51
C ASP A 87 -3.63 -6.49 -7.34
N GLY A 88 -2.70 -6.80 -8.20
CA GLY A 88 -2.14 -5.82 -9.10
C GLY A 88 -1.42 -6.49 -10.25
N TYR A 89 -0.54 -5.73 -10.86
CA TYR A 89 0.23 -6.18 -12.02
C TYR A 89 1.65 -5.69 -11.91
N ARG A 90 2.54 -6.42 -12.57
CA ARG A 90 3.90 -5.93 -12.82
C ARG A 90 4.04 -5.74 -14.32
N GLU A 91 4.49 -4.55 -14.70
CA GLU A 91 4.81 -4.28 -16.08
C GLU A 91 6.14 -4.93 -16.43
N ILE A 92 6.15 -5.67 -17.54
CA ILE A 92 7.31 -6.42 -18.00
C ILE A 92 7.79 -5.84 -19.31
N ASP A 93 9.09 -5.68 -19.42
CA ASP A 93 9.73 -5.23 -20.63
C ASP A 93 10.78 -6.25 -21.03
N ASN A 94 10.60 -6.84 -22.21
CA ASN A 94 11.51 -7.83 -22.77
C ASN A 94 12.50 -7.23 -23.77
N ASP A 95 12.49 -5.92 -23.95
CA ASP A 95 13.35 -5.21 -24.88
C ASP A 95 14.37 -4.38 -24.09
N ASP A 96 15.64 -4.71 -24.20
CA ASP A 96 16.74 -4.01 -23.53
C ASP A 96 17.12 -2.69 -24.20
N SER A 97 16.48 -2.32 -25.30
CA SER A 97 16.73 -1.05 -25.97
C SER A 97 16.33 0.10 -25.05
N LEU A 98 17.14 1.17 -25.04
CA LEU A 98 16.86 2.34 -24.22
C LEU A 98 15.53 2.98 -24.60
N TYR A 99 15.20 3.00 -25.88
CA TYR A 99 13.92 3.47 -26.41
C TYR A 99 13.38 2.46 -27.41
N HIS A 100 12.09 2.16 -27.32
CA HIS A 100 11.41 1.23 -28.21
C HIS A 100 9.94 1.60 -28.32
N GLU A 101 9.22 0.95 -29.20
CA GLU A 101 7.78 1.20 -29.34
C GLU A 101 7.03 0.85 -28.05
N ASN A 102 6.01 1.63 -27.78
CA ASN A 102 5.17 1.40 -26.60
C ASN A 102 4.42 0.08 -26.72
N LYS A 103 4.84 -0.87 -25.91
CA LYS A 103 4.22 -2.17 -25.80
C LYS A 103 4.08 -2.54 -24.33
N VAL A 104 2.85 -2.57 -23.85
CA VAL A 104 2.60 -2.85 -22.44
C VAL A 104 2.31 -4.33 -22.27
N ILE A 105 3.13 -4.99 -21.47
CA ILE A 105 2.92 -6.40 -21.09
C ILE A 105 2.79 -6.41 -19.58
N LEU A 106 1.68 -6.97 -19.08
CA LEU A 106 1.41 -7.02 -17.65
C LEU A 106 1.32 -8.47 -17.19
N GLU A 107 1.93 -8.76 -16.05
CA GLU A 107 1.72 -10.02 -15.34
C GLU A 107 0.95 -9.76 -14.06
N ASN A 108 0.04 -10.65 -13.71
CA ASN A 108 -0.67 -10.59 -12.44
C ASN A 108 0.32 -10.76 -11.29
N GLU A 109 0.17 -9.93 -10.28
CA GLU A 109 1.02 -10.01 -9.11
C GLU A 109 0.25 -9.62 -7.85
N LYS A 110 0.58 -10.28 -6.75
CA LYS A 110 0.11 -9.90 -5.43
C LYS A 110 1.10 -8.88 -4.87
N ILE A 111 0.62 -7.70 -4.53
CA ILE A 111 1.46 -6.63 -3.99
C ILE A 111 1.28 -6.60 -2.49
N THR A 112 2.39 -6.73 -1.77
CA THR A 112 2.39 -6.70 -0.31
C THR A 112 2.73 -5.30 0.18
N LEU A 113 1.88 -4.77 1.04
CA LEU A 113 2.00 -3.41 1.57
C LEU A 113 2.11 -3.47 3.08
N VAL A 114 2.95 -2.60 3.63
CA VAL A 114 3.10 -2.44 5.08
C VAL A 114 2.79 -1.01 5.48
N PRO A 115 2.45 -0.75 6.76
CA PRO A 115 2.24 0.62 7.21
C PRO A 115 3.47 1.48 6.94
N TYR A 116 3.26 2.70 6.48
CA TYR A 116 4.34 3.61 6.11
C TYR A 116 5.34 3.81 7.26
N HIS A 117 4.87 3.91 8.48
CA HIS A 117 5.75 4.13 9.64
C HIS A 117 6.65 2.93 9.96
N TYR A 118 6.36 1.77 9.36
CA TYR A 118 7.13 0.54 9.55
C TYR A 118 8.27 0.39 8.55
N TRP A 119 8.22 1.09 7.42
CA TRP A 119 9.21 0.90 6.36
C TRP A 119 10.64 1.16 6.85
N GLY A 120 11.59 0.48 6.24
CA GLY A 120 13.01 0.63 6.58
C GLY A 120 13.47 -0.21 7.76
N ASN A 121 12.58 -0.86 8.49
CA ASN A 121 12.95 -1.67 9.66
C ASN A 121 13.60 -3.00 9.29
N ARG A 122 13.49 -3.44 8.06
CA ARG A 122 13.97 -4.75 7.60
C ARG A 122 15.14 -4.64 6.64
N GLY A 123 15.77 -3.50 6.55
CA GLY A 123 16.94 -3.29 5.71
C GLY A 123 16.77 -2.17 4.69
N ILE A 124 17.79 -2.01 3.86
CA ILE A 124 17.82 -0.99 2.82
C ILE A 124 17.18 -1.55 1.55
N GLY A 125 16.41 -0.72 0.86
CA GLY A 125 15.77 -1.08 -0.39
C GLY A 125 14.84 0.03 -0.84
N GLU A 126 14.24 -0.16 -2.01
CA GLU A 126 13.24 0.77 -2.53
C GLU A 126 11.98 0.75 -1.67
N MET A 127 11.27 1.87 -1.67
CA MET A 127 9.98 2.01 -1.03
C MET A 127 9.09 2.87 -1.90
N GLN A 128 7.81 2.53 -2.00
CA GLN A 128 6.86 3.26 -2.84
C GLN A 128 5.51 3.39 -2.16
N VAL A 129 4.95 4.60 -2.20
CA VAL A 129 3.62 4.91 -1.65
C VAL A 129 2.61 5.15 -2.77
N TRP A 130 3.03 5.80 -3.84
CA TRP A 130 2.15 6.18 -4.95
C TRP A 130 2.30 5.22 -6.11
N PHE A 131 1.18 4.67 -6.56
CA PHE A 131 1.16 3.64 -7.61
C PHE A 131 0.30 4.10 -8.78
N ARG A 132 0.73 3.72 -9.97
CA ARG A 132 -0.14 3.78 -11.13
C ARG A 132 -1.28 2.78 -10.95
N ILE A 133 -2.42 3.07 -11.53
CA ILE A 133 -3.60 2.22 -11.42
C ILE A 133 -4.16 1.95 -12.81
N ILE A 134 -4.73 0.77 -12.96
CA ILE A 134 -5.28 0.34 -14.22
C ILE A 134 -6.68 -0.22 -14.03
#